data_a9521fbd9650aff1331f957e5bc2cb62
#
_entry.id   a9521fbd9650aff1331f957e5bc2cb62
#
_cell.length_a   1.000
_cell.length_b   1.000
_cell.length_c   1.000
_cell.angle_alpha   90.00
_cell.angle_beta   90.00
_cell.angle_gamma   90.00
#
_symmetry.space_group_name_H-M   'P 1'
#
loop_
_entity.id
_entity.type
_entity.pdbx_description
1 polymer ?
#
loop_
_entity_poly.entity_id
_entity_poly.type
_entity_poly.pdbx_seq_one_letter_code
_entity_poly.pdbx_strand_id
1 'polypeptide(L)'
;MRFRWDWLRPVVLAPYVPTIGPVHPSVLTEDLFTDTLTAASTDRWFLRYDKDIRWSEAKDEIVLVEDIVHRPTETLIPTLSQRGAGTVKIHLYGIEPESVAAATELAQTLAVEHGAAKARIVRFLGPEAPDGRGTRIQLQNFRTAICPAPDGPVRPFDQWPAGVRGTFAGFAEEMTSDGFAFLYGQMQAGKVGPVLTAVVSGRVVGAIGPMEIRPDAIGTPQLMPQYFGVLQEHRGEGLGRLLWRAAMHWGQVNGADYQLLQTEAGGPSDRLCWSEGLTSLGFTYWQVA
;
A
#
# COMPACT_ATOMS: atom_id res chain seq x y z
N MET A 1 -6.21 19.07 -18.95
CA MET A 1 -7.49 19.24 -18.18
C MET A 1 -7.12 19.54 -16.73
N ARG A 2 -7.81 20.46 -16.05
CA ARG A 2 -7.63 20.68 -14.61
C ARG A 2 -8.62 19.79 -13.87
N PHE A 3 -8.13 18.91 -13.01
CA PHE A 3 -8.98 18.05 -12.19
C PHE A 3 -9.67 18.89 -11.08
N ARG A 4 -10.91 18.51 -10.74
CA ARG A 4 -11.67 19.16 -9.68
C ARG A 4 -12.08 18.13 -8.63
N TRP A 5 -11.75 18.38 -7.38
CA TRP A 5 -12.04 17.47 -6.27
C TRP A 5 -13.56 17.21 -6.08
N ASP A 6 -14.39 18.21 -6.33
CA ASP A 6 -15.84 18.08 -6.25
C ASP A 6 -16.42 17.02 -7.21
N TRP A 7 -15.68 16.63 -8.27
CA TRP A 7 -16.08 15.51 -9.13
C TRP A 7 -16.11 14.15 -8.39
N LEU A 8 -15.27 13.97 -7.38
CA LEU A 8 -15.19 12.72 -6.63
C LEU A 8 -15.96 12.74 -5.31
N ARG A 9 -16.19 13.89 -4.70
CA ARG A 9 -16.82 14.03 -3.38
C ARG A 9 -18.09 13.23 -3.18
N PRO A 10 -19.05 13.22 -4.11
CA PRO A 10 -20.30 12.49 -3.92
C PRO A 10 -20.15 10.97 -3.90
N VAL A 11 -19.03 10.43 -4.42
CA VAL A 11 -18.85 8.99 -4.67
C VAL A 11 -17.56 8.42 -4.08
N VAL A 12 -16.75 9.22 -3.38
CA VAL A 12 -15.56 8.73 -2.69
C VAL A 12 -15.96 7.95 -1.44
N LEU A 13 -15.68 6.67 -1.44
CA LEU A 13 -15.96 5.73 -0.35
C LEU A 13 -14.69 5.36 0.42
N ALA A 14 -13.53 5.38 -0.22
CA ALA A 14 -12.24 5.12 0.38
C ALA A 14 -11.20 6.14 -0.15
N PRO A 15 -10.28 6.61 0.72
CA PRO A 15 -9.28 7.61 0.31
C PRO A 15 -8.17 6.95 -0.51
N TYR A 16 -8.32 7.01 -1.82
CA TYR A 16 -7.42 6.38 -2.78
C TYR A 16 -7.17 7.29 -3.98
N VAL A 17 -5.93 7.37 -4.41
CA VAL A 17 -5.51 8.15 -5.59
C VAL A 17 -4.85 7.21 -6.60
N PRO A 18 -5.26 7.24 -7.89
CA PRO A 18 -4.63 6.41 -8.92
C PRO A 18 -3.11 6.63 -8.96
N THR A 19 -2.34 5.58 -9.18
CA THR A 19 -0.87 5.55 -9.20
C THR A 19 -0.14 5.84 -7.87
N ILE A 20 -0.81 6.45 -6.87
CA ILE A 20 -0.29 6.69 -5.52
C ILE A 20 -0.74 5.56 -4.57
N GLY A 21 -2.00 5.16 -4.68
CA GLY A 21 -2.65 4.25 -3.75
C GLY A 21 -3.43 4.96 -2.64
N PRO A 22 -3.60 4.32 -1.47
CA PRO A 22 -4.28 4.95 -0.36
C PRO A 22 -3.49 6.14 0.19
N VAL A 23 -4.22 7.18 0.56
CA VAL A 23 -3.69 8.40 1.15
C VAL A 23 -4.43 8.73 2.45
N HIS A 24 -3.83 9.53 3.32
CA HIS A 24 -4.54 10.01 4.51
C HIS A 24 -5.71 10.91 4.09
N PRO A 25 -6.90 10.82 4.70
CA PRO A 25 -8.06 11.62 4.29
C PRO A 25 -7.80 13.13 4.22
N SER A 26 -6.93 13.65 5.08
CA SER A 26 -6.58 15.08 5.09
C SER A 26 -5.81 15.58 3.86
N VAL A 27 -5.21 14.69 3.07
CA VAL A 27 -4.46 15.05 1.87
C VAL A 27 -5.26 14.90 0.57
N LEU A 28 -6.50 14.43 0.65
CA LEU A 28 -7.40 14.34 -0.49
C LEU A 28 -7.83 15.75 -0.94
N THR A 29 -7.07 16.32 -1.84
CA THR A 29 -7.29 17.67 -2.37
C THR A 29 -7.27 17.69 -3.89
N GLU A 30 -7.81 18.75 -4.49
CA GLU A 30 -7.75 18.98 -5.93
C GLU A 30 -6.29 19.07 -6.41
N ASP A 31 -5.43 19.70 -5.61
CA ASP A 31 -4.01 19.84 -5.94
C ASP A 31 -3.30 18.50 -5.99
N LEU A 32 -3.56 17.58 -5.02
CA LEU A 32 -2.99 16.24 -5.02
C LEU A 32 -3.36 15.48 -6.31
N PHE A 33 -4.62 15.51 -6.73
CA PHE A 33 -5.05 14.86 -7.97
C PHE A 33 -4.41 15.52 -9.20
N THR A 34 -4.36 16.84 -9.25
CA THR A 34 -3.73 17.58 -10.34
C THR A 34 -2.24 17.25 -10.46
N ASP A 35 -1.51 17.22 -9.35
CA ASP A 35 -0.10 16.85 -9.31
C ASP A 35 0.11 15.40 -9.77
N THR A 36 -0.76 14.48 -9.30
CA THR A 36 -0.71 13.07 -9.67
C THR A 36 -0.93 12.87 -11.16
N LEU A 37 -1.96 13.52 -11.74
CA LEU A 37 -2.25 13.44 -13.17
C LEU A 37 -1.09 14.00 -13.98
N THR A 38 -0.55 15.15 -13.59
CA THR A 38 0.59 15.79 -14.27
C THR A 38 1.82 14.90 -14.23
N ALA A 39 2.20 14.40 -13.05
CA ALA A 39 3.37 13.54 -12.90
C ALA A 39 3.24 12.24 -13.70
N ALA A 40 2.06 11.61 -13.66
CA ALA A 40 1.82 10.35 -14.33
C ALA A 40 1.66 10.45 -15.85
N SER A 41 1.30 11.63 -16.38
CA SER A 41 1.07 11.82 -17.82
C SER A 41 2.31 12.26 -18.61
N THR A 42 3.34 12.83 -17.94
CA THR A 42 4.54 13.36 -18.63
C THR A 42 5.67 12.34 -18.69
N ASP A 43 6.46 12.24 -17.64
CA ASP A 43 7.74 11.51 -17.68
C ASP A 43 7.77 10.30 -16.77
N ARG A 44 6.63 9.84 -16.26
CA ARG A 44 6.51 8.74 -15.30
C ARG A 44 7.36 8.93 -14.04
N TRP A 45 7.55 10.15 -13.63
CA TRP A 45 8.33 10.44 -12.45
C TRP A 45 7.51 10.23 -11.18
N PHE A 46 8.22 10.03 -10.09
CA PHE A 46 7.62 9.93 -8.78
C PHE A 46 7.43 11.32 -8.17
N LEU A 47 6.28 11.52 -7.53
CA LEU A 47 6.14 12.61 -6.57
C LEU A 47 6.98 12.28 -5.33
N ARG A 48 7.48 13.31 -4.64
CA ARG A 48 8.41 13.16 -3.50
C ARG A 48 7.86 12.29 -2.36
N TYR A 49 6.55 12.16 -2.26
CA TYR A 49 5.84 11.36 -1.27
C TYR A 49 5.38 9.99 -1.78
N ASP A 50 5.70 9.64 -3.00
CA ASP A 50 5.40 8.32 -3.54
C ASP A 50 6.13 7.23 -2.77
N LYS A 51 5.39 6.20 -2.34
CA LYS A 51 5.96 5.07 -1.58
C LYS A 51 6.98 4.26 -2.38
N ASP A 52 6.85 4.24 -3.70
CA ASP A 52 7.65 3.39 -4.59
C ASP A 52 8.93 4.07 -5.11
N ILE A 53 9.11 5.37 -4.86
CA ILE A 53 10.32 6.14 -5.24
C ILE A 53 11.61 5.52 -4.67
N ARG A 54 11.52 4.80 -3.56
CA ARG A 54 12.65 4.08 -2.94
C ARG A 54 13.09 2.84 -3.70
N TRP A 55 12.25 2.34 -4.63
CA TRP A 55 12.46 1.05 -5.29
C TRP A 55 12.75 1.16 -6.78
N SER A 56 12.36 2.24 -7.42
CA SER A 56 12.40 2.38 -8.87
C SER A 56 12.74 3.81 -9.26
N GLU A 57 13.33 3.97 -10.44
CA GLU A 57 13.64 5.28 -11.03
C GLU A 57 12.47 5.87 -11.82
N ALA A 58 11.55 5.01 -12.27
CA ALA A 58 10.37 5.42 -13.04
C ALA A 58 9.12 4.68 -12.59
N LYS A 59 7.98 5.34 -12.66
CA LYS A 59 6.67 4.74 -12.40
C LYS A 59 6.32 3.72 -13.49
N ASP A 60 5.85 2.55 -13.06
CA ASP A 60 5.33 1.54 -13.97
C ASP A 60 3.91 1.84 -14.45
N GLU A 61 3.19 2.70 -13.74
CA GLU A 61 1.79 3.02 -14.00
C GLU A 61 1.64 4.50 -14.36
N ILE A 62 0.93 4.77 -15.45
CA ILE A 62 0.59 6.11 -15.94
C ILE A 62 -0.92 6.31 -15.92
N VAL A 63 -1.36 7.56 -15.82
CA VAL A 63 -2.77 7.92 -16.02
C VAL A 63 -2.99 8.26 -17.49
N LEU A 64 -4.02 7.70 -18.09
CA LEU A 64 -4.46 8.03 -19.44
C LEU A 64 -5.38 9.26 -19.34
N VAL A 65 -4.79 10.44 -19.31
CA VAL A 65 -5.49 11.69 -18.94
C VAL A 65 -6.58 12.05 -19.94
N GLU A 66 -6.34 11.81 -21.24
CA GLU A 66 -7.30 12.14 -22.32
C GLU A 66 -8.54 11.24 -22.30
N ASP A 67 -8.44 10.08 -21.63
CA ASP A 67 -9.50 9.09 -21.52
C ASP A 67 -10.28 9.17 -20.20
N ILE A 68 -10.02 10.21 -19.38
CA ILE A 68 -10.80 10.43 -18.17
C ILE A 68 -12.24 10.81 -18.54
N VAL A 69 -13.18 10.02 -18.04
CA VAL A 69 -14.62 10.28 -18.22
C VAL A 69 -15.18 10.83 -16.92
N HIS A 70 -15.80 12.01 -17.00
CA HIS A 70 -16.52 12.58 -15.88
C HIS A 70 -17.99 12.80 -16.23
N ARG A 71 -18.88 12.31 -15.39
CA ARG A 71 -20.35 12.48 -15.44
C ARG A 71 -20.85 12.90 -14.05
N PRO A 72 -22.08 13.41 -13.92
CA PRO A 72 -22.62 13.85 -12.64
C PRO A 72 -22.60 12.80 -11.51
N THR A 73 -22.72 11.52 -11.85
CA THR A 73 -22.81 10.40 -10.90
C THR A 73 -21.54 9.55 -10.82
N GLU A 74 -20.56 9.80 -11.70
CA GLU A 74 -19.36 8.96 -11.78
C GLU A 74 -18.15 9.70 -12.35
N THR A 75 -16.97 9.26 -11.97
CA THR A 75 -15.71 9.60 -12.64
C THR A 75 -14.91 8.31 -12.86
N LEU A 76 -14.48 8.10 -14.12
CA LEU A 76 -13.65 6.97 -14.52
C LEU A 76 -12.24 7.51 -14.79
N ILE A 77 -11.26 7.04 -14.04
CA ILE A 77 -9.84 7.45 -14.23
C ILE A 77 -9.07 6.21 -14.69
N PRO A 78 -8.74 6.13 -15.99
CA PRO A 78 -7.98 5.02 -16.53
C PRO A 78 -6.49 5.16 -16.23
N THR A 79 -5.86 4.03 -15.92
CA THR A 79 -4.41 3.91 -15.79
C THR A 79 -3.90 2.72 -16.59
N LEU A 80 -2.67 2.82 -17.09
CA LEU A 80 -1.95 1.77 -17.78
C LEU A 80 -0.71 1.38 -16.97
N SER A 81 -0.67 0.17 -16.45
CA SER A 81 0.52 -0.44 -15.88
C SER A 81 1.29 -1.18 -16.96
N GLN A 82 2.58 -0.92 -17.08
CA GLN A 82 3.44 -1.55 -18.08
C GLN A 82 4.16 -2.81 -17.58
N ARG A 83 3.88 -3.25 -16.35
CA ARG A 83 4.46 -4.49 -15.81
C ARG A 83 3.95 -5.72 -16.59
N GLY A 84 4.89 -6.59 -16.96
CA GLY A 84 4.57 -7.81 -17.70
C GLY A 84 3.96 -7.52 -19.05
N ALA A 85 2.82 -8.14 -19.34
CA ALA A 85 2.09 -7.97 -20.60
C ALA A 85 1.09 -6.80 -20.60
N GLY A 86 1.23 -5.86 -19.66
CA GLY A 86 0.38 -4.68 -19.53
C GLY A 86 -0.96 -4.96 -18.85
N THR A 87 -1.46 -3.93 -18.15
CA THR A 87 -2.80 -3.97 -17.53
C THR A 87 -3.41 -2.57 -17.58
N VAL A 88 -4.57 -2.44 -18.20
CA VAL A 88 -5.43 -1.26 -18.05
C VAL A 88 -6.28 -1.43 -16.81
N LYS A 89 -6.36 -0.37 -15.99
CA LYS A 89 -7.24 -0.31 -14.83
C LYS A 89 -8.12 0.93 -14.92
N ILE A 90 -9.41 0.76 -14.72
CA ILE A 90 -10.33 1.89 -14.56
C ILE A 90 -10.63 2.07 -13.08
N HIS A 91 -10.20 3.17 -12.50
CA HIS A 91 -10.58 3.55 -11.13
C HIS A 91 -11.98 4.18 -11.20
N LEU A 92 -12.96 3.41 -10.74
CA LEU A 92 -14.38 3.80 -10.78
C LEU A 92 -14.78 4.51 -9.49
N TYR A 93 -14.94 5.81 -9.57
CA TYR A 93 -15.54 6.64 -8.53
C TYR A 93 -17.02 6.87 -8.87
N GLY A 94 -17.83 5.87 -8.54
CA GLY A 94 -19.27 5.83 -8.79
C GLY A 94 -19.88 4.63 -8.07
N ILE A 95 -21.16 4.71 -7.75
CA ILE A 95 -21.87 3.68 -6.98
C ILE A 95 -22.97 2.98 -7.81
N GLU A 96 -23.40 3.60 -8.89
CA GLU A 96 -24.49 3.08 -9.71
C GLU A 96 -24.06 1.83 -10.51
N PRO A 97 -24.96 0.85 -10.71
CA PRO A 97 -24.66 -0.35 -11.51
C PRO A 97 -24.25 -0.04 -12.95
N GLU A 98 -24.83 0.99 -13.56
CA GLU A 98 -24.55 1.44 -14.93
C GLU A 98 -23.11 1.92 -15.08
N SER A 99 -22.55 2.51 -14.03
CA SER A 99 -21.15 2.95 -13.98
C SER A 99 -20.17 1.78 -14.14
N VAL A 100 -20.54 0.60 -13.68
CA VAL A 100 -19.72 -0.61 -13.82
C VAL A 100 -19.69 -1.07 -15.29
N ALA A 101 -20.82 -1.02 -15.99
CA ALA A 101 -20.89 -1.36 -17.40
C ALA A 101 -20.03 -0.40 -18.23
N ALA A 102 -20.16 0.91 -18.00
CA ALA A 102 -19.35 1.93 -18.67
C ALA A 102 -17.84 1.77 -18.41
N ALA A 103 -17.46 1.47 -17.16
CA ALA A 103 -16.08 1.20 -16.81
C ALA A 103 -15.53 -0.07 -17.48
N THR A 104 -16.37 -1.10 -17.64
CA THR A 104 -16.00 -2.36 -18.32
C THR A 104 -15.71 -2.09 -19.79
N GLU A 105 -16.62 -1.42 -20.49
CA GLU A 105 -16.46 -1.07 -21.90
C GLU A 105 -15.20 -0.23 -22.13
N LEU A 106 -14.98 0.81 -21.31
CA LEU A 106 -13.79 1.64 -21.39
C LEU A 106 -12.52 0.82 -21.15
N ALA A 107 -12.51 -0.06 -20.14
CA ALA A 107 -11.34 -0.87 -19.81
C ALA A 107 -10.96 -1.81 -20.97
N GLN A 108 -11.94 -2.45 -21.60
CA GLN A 108 -11.73 -3.36 -22.73
C GLN A 108 -11.25 -2.60 -23.97
N THR A 109 -11.84 -1.45 -24.27
CA THR A 109 -11.44 -0.59 -25.39
C THR A 109 -9.98 -0.17 -25.24
N LEU A 110 -9.62 0.42 -24.10
CA LEU A 110 -8.26 0.89 -23.86
C LEU A 110 -7.25 -0.26 -23.77
N ALA A 111 -7.64 -1.44 -23.30
CA ALA A 111 -6.75 -2.60 -23.30
C ALA A 111 -6.38 -3.01 -24.73
N VAL A 112 -7.33 -3.02 -25.65
CA VAL A 112 -7.07 -3.29 -27.08
C VAL A 112 -6.19 -2.21 -27.69
N GLU A 113 -6.51 -0.94 -27.46
CA GLU A 113 -5.80 0.21 -28.01
C GLU A 113 -4.32 0.25 -27.57
N HIS A 114 -4.06 -0.04 -26.31
CA HIS A 114 -2.70 -0.04 -25.74
C HIS A 114 -2.01 -1.41 -25.78
N GLY A 115 -2.62 -2.43 -26.36
CA GLY A 115 -2.05 -3.78 -26.42
C GLY A 115 -1.84 -4.43 -25.05
N ALA A 116 -2.64 -4.06 -24.04
CA ALA A 116 -2.54 -4.61 -22.71
C ALA A 116 -3.26 -5.96 -22.62
N ALA A 117 -2.60 -6.95 -21.99
CA ALA A 117 -3.16 -8.30 -21.86
C ALA A 117 -4.30 -8.41 -20.84
N LYS A 118 -4.50 -7.41 -20.01
CA LYS A 118 -5.50 -7.42 -18.92
C LYS A 118 -6.25 -6.11 -18.83
N ALA A 119 -7.56 -6.24 -18.59
CA ALA A 119 -8.46 -5.12 -18.29
C ALA A 119 -9.09 -5.34 -16.91
N ARG A 120 -9.09 -4.32 -16.05
CA ARG A 120 -9.61 -4.41 -14.68
C ARG A 120 -10.35 -3.13 -14.30
N ILE A 121 -11.35 -3.28 -13.44
CA ILE A 121 -12.02 -2.18 -12.77
C ILE A 121 -11.59 -2.19 -11.31
N VAL A 122 -11.11 -1.06 -10.80
CA VAL A 122 -10.83 -0.83 -9.38
C VAL A 122 -12.01 -0.10 -8.79
N ARG A 123 -12.66 -0.71 -7.80
CA ARG A 123 -13.84 -0.19 -7.12
C ARG A 123 -13.53 0.07 -5.66
N PHE A 124 -14.39 0.87 -5.03
CA PHE A 124 -14.25 1.30 -3.65
C PHE A 124 -15.50 0.97 -2.85
N LEU A 125 -15.30 0.59 -1.58
CA LEU A 125 -16.37 0.41 -0.60
C LEU A 125 -16.06 1.24 0.63
N GLY A 126 -17.10 1.77 1.26
CA GLY A 126 -16.96 2.51 2.52
C GLY A 126 -16.50 1.63 3.68
N PRO A 127 -16.06 2.24 4.80
CA PRO A 127 -15.54 1.53 5.97
C PRO A 127 -16.57 0.62 6.63
N GLU A 128 -17.87 0.94 6.49
CA GLU A 128 -18.99 0.19 7.06
C GLU A 128 -19.48 -0.98 6.18
N ALA A 129 -18.81 -1.24 5.06
CA ALA A 129 -19.22 -2.34 4.19
C ALA A 129 -19.14 -3.69 4.92
N PRO A 130 -20.27 -4.40 5.11
CA PRO A 130 -20.31 -5.59 5.94
C PRO A 130 -19.51 -6.76 5.35
N ASP A 131 -19.46 -6.84 4.02
CA ASP A 131 -18.76 -7.88 3.26
C ASP A 131 -17.51 -7.29 2.59
N GLY A 132 -16.64 -6.65 3.37
CA GLY A 132 -15.40 -6.07 2.85
C GLY A 132 -14.67 -7.05 1.96
N ARG A 133 -14.57 -6.72 0.66
CA ARG A 133 -13.89 -7.55 -0.36
C ARG A 133 -12.59 -6.89 -0.76
N GLY A 134 -11.65 -7.71 -1.19
CA GLY A 134 -10.38 -7.22 -1.70
C GLY A 134 -9.47 -6.73 -0.59
N THR A 135 -9.07 -5.47 -0.63
CA THR A 135 -8.05 -4.92 0.24
C THR A 135 -8.61 -3.81 1.13
N ARG A 136 -8.54 -4.00 2.44
CA ARG A 136 -8.91 -2.98 3.43
C ARG A 136 -7.80 -1.94 3.54
N ILE A 137 -8.17 -0.67 3.53
CA ILE A 137 -7.32 0.47 3.87
C ILE A 137 -7.47 0.72 5.36
N GLN A 138 -6.36 0.69 6.11
CA GLN A 138 -6.35 0.87 7.55
C GLN A 138 -5.39 1.98 7.96
N LEU A 139 -5.79 2.73 8.97
CA LEU A 139 -5.04 3.83 9.55
C LEU A 139 -4.61 3.51 10.98
N GLN A 140 -3.31 3.57 11.25
CA GLN A 140 -2.74 3.71 12.58
C GLN A 140 -2.44 5.19 12.81
N ASN A 141 -3.05 5.79 13.83
CA ASN A 141 -2.79 7.17 14.20
C ASN A 141 -1.89 7.22 15.44
N PHE A 142 -0.63 7.66 15.26
CA PHE A 142 0.37 7.72 16.35
C PHE A 142 0.19 8.92 17.28
N ARG A 143 -0.60 9.93 16.89
CA ARG A 143 -0.91 11.09 17.75
C ARG A 143 -1.88 10.74 18.87
N THR A 144 -2.73 9.74 18.64
CA THR A 144 -3.79 9.33 19.59
C THR A 144 -3.54 7.96 20.19
N ALA A 145 -2.81 7.08 19.52
CA ALA A 145 -2.47 5.75 20.00
C ALA A 145 -1.24 5.79 20.90
N ILE A 146 -1.19 4.85 21.86
CA ILE A 146 0.01 4.55 22.65
C ILE A 146 0.57 3.24 22.11
N CYS A 147 1.81 3.30 21.61
CA CYS A 147 2.50 2.15 21.04
C CYS A 147 3.71 1.79 21.94
N PRO A 148 3.50 1.03 23.03
CA PRO A 148 4.60 0.67 23.93
C PRO A 148 5.57 -0.28 23.23
N ALA A 149 6.85 -0.23 23.65
CA ALA A 149 7.81 -1.23 23.21
C ALA A 149 7.34 -2.62 23.66
N PRO A 150 7.29 -3.61 22.75
CA PRO A 150 6.92 -4.95 23.15
C PRO A 150 8.08 -5.63 23.91
N ASP A 151 7.74 -6.43 24.92
CA ASP A 151 8.68 -7.37 25.52
C ASP A 151 8.77 -8.61 24.62
N GLY A 152 9.99 -8.99 24.20
CA GLY A 152 10.16 -10.19 23.40
C GLY A 152 11.40 -10.25 22.54
N PRO A 153 11.55 -11.31 21.75
CA PRO A 153 12.75 -11.60 20.95
C PRO A 153 12.76 -10.80 19.61
N VAL A 154 12.32 -9.55 19.64
CA VAL A 154 12.29 -8.68 18.45
C VAL A 154 13.31 -7.55 18.63
N ARG A 155 14.22 -7.43 17.65
CA ARG A 155 15.25 -6.36 17.63
C ARG A 155 15.54 -5.93 16.20
N PRO A 156 16.16 -4.74 16.00
CA PRO A 156 16.79 -4.40 14.71
C PRO A 156 17.78 -5.49 14.26
N PHE A 157 17.74 -5.80 12.98
CA PHE A 157 18.55 -6.86 12.39
C PHE A 157 20.04 -6.71 12.66
N ASP A 158 20.56 -5.49 12.61
CA ASP A 158 21.98 -5.15 12.82
C ASP A 158 22.45 -5.35 14.28
N GLN A 159 21.53 -5.40 15.23
CA GLN A 159 21.84 -5.64 16.65
C GLN A 159 22.04 -7.11 17.00
N TRP A 160 21.77 -8.03 16.07
CA TRP A 160 22.02 -9.46 16.29
C TRP A 160 23.46 -9.85 16.00
N PRO A 161 24.00 -10.87 16.69
CA PRO A 161 25.31 -11.45 16.36
C PRO A 161 25.38 -11.92 14.91
N ALA A 162 26.57 -11.90 14.31
CA ALA A 162 26.79 -12.24 12.90
C ALA A 162 26.20 -13.62 12.51
N GLY A 163 26.33 -14.63 13.40
CA GLY A 163 25.77 -15.96 13.15
C GLY A 163 24.25 -15.95 13.00
N VAL A 164 23.54 -15.14 13.81
CA VAL A 164 22.08 -14.98 13.70
C VAL A 164 21.72 -14.21 12.44
N ARG A 165 22.43 -13.11 12.15
CA ARG A 165 22.22 -12.32 10.92
C ARG A 165 22.40 -13.16 9.66
N GLY A 166 23.35 -14.11 9.65
CA GLY A 166 23.57 -15.02 8.55
C GLY A 166 22.37 -15.92 8.23
N THR A 167 21.44 -16.14 9.18
CA THR A 167 20.23 -16.95 8.96
C THR A 167 19.12 -16.19 8.20
N PHE A 168 19.24 -14.87 8.04
CA PHE A 168 18.25 -14.08 7.31
C PHE A 168 18.14 -14.48 5.83
N ALA A 169 19.23 -14.93 5.21
CA ALA A 169 19.22 -15.38 3.83
C ALA A 169 18.23 -16.55 3.62
N GLY A 170 18.27 -17.57 4.49
CA GLY A 170 17.32 -18.68 4.45
C GLY A 170 15.88 -18.25 4.73
N PHE A 171 15.66 -17.35 5.70
CA PHE A 171 14.34 -16.76 5.93
C PHE A 171 13.82 -16.04 4.69
N ALA A 172 14.66 -15.21 4.03
CA ALA A 172 14.27 -14.47 2.84
C ALA A 172 13.94 -15.38 1.65
N GLU A 173 14.64 -16.51 1.49
CA GLU A 173 14.37 -17.52 0.48
C GLU A 173 13.02 -18.20 0.72
N GLU A 174 12.75 -18.65 1.93
CA GLU A 174 11.46 -19.26 2.31
C GLU A 174 10.28 -18.31 2.15
N MET A 175 10.50 -17.00 2.37
CA MET A 175 9.49 -15.94 2.28
C MET A 175 9.55 -15.15 0.96
N THR A 176 10.05 -15.76 -0.11
CA THR A 176 10.19 -15.10 -1.43
C THR A 176 8.84 -14.62 -1.98
N SER A 177 7.76 -15.39 -1.80
CA SER A 177 6.40 -15.01 -2.23
C SER A 177 5.88 -13.74 -1.55
N ASP A 178 6.37 -13.44 -0.34
CA ASP A 178 6.03 -12.26 0.45
C ASP A 178 7.01 -11.09 0.23
N GLY A 179 7.91 -11.21 -0.75
CA GLY A 179 8.83 -10.15 -1.18
C GLY A 179 10.14 -10.05 -0.37
N PHE A 180 10.41 -10.97 0.56
CA PHE A 180 11.61 -10.87 1.41
C PHE A 180 12.92 -11.13 0.66
N ALA A 181 12.91 -11.90 -0.44
CA ALA A 181 14.11 -12.05 -1.28
C ALA A 181 14.52 -10.70 -1.89
N PHE A 182 13.55 -9.91 -2.36
CA PHE A 182 13.80 -8.55 -2.84
C PHE A 182 14.31 -7.64 -1.70
N LEU A 183 13.62 -7.63 -0.56
CA LEU A 183 14.04 -6.83 0.60
C LEU A 183 15.48 -7.16 1.02
N TYR A 184 15.83 -8.44 1.07
CA TYR A 184 17.18 -8.87 1.43
C TYR A 184 18.24 -8.36 0.45
N GLY A 185 17.95 -8.39 -0.84
CA GLY A 185 18.82 -7.78 -1.86
C GLY A 185 19.04 -6.27 -1.62
N GLN A 186 17.99 -5.53 -1.25
CA GLN A 186 18.10 -4.11 -0.93
C GLN A 186 18.88 -3.86 0.38
N MET A 187 18.73 -4.73 1.39
CA MET A 187 19.52 -4.68 2.62
C MET A 187 21.01 -4.90 2.34
N GLN A 188 21.36 -5.89 1.52
CA GLN A 188 22.74 -6.17 1.12
C GLN A 188 23.38 -5.00 0.34
N ALA A 189 22.58 -4.29 -0.44
CA ALA A 189 23.00 -3.09 -1.17
C ALA A 189 23.09 -1.83 -0.30
N GLY A 190 22.71 -1.91 0.99
CA GLY A 190 22.70 -0.76 1.90
C GLY A 190 21.67 0.32 1.53
N LYS A 191 20.59 -0.04 0.81
CA LYS A 191 19.60 0.90 0.25
C LYS A 191 18.35 1.09 1.11
N VAL A 192 18.26 0.43 2.26
CA VAL A 192 17.05 0.44 3.09
C VAL A 192 17.35 0.73 4.54
N GLY A 193 16.36 1.30 5.22
CA GLY A 193 16.40 1.56 6.66
C GLY A 193 16.32 0.27 7.50
N PRO A 194 16.18 0.42 8.83
CA PRO A 194 16.17 -0.72 9.74
C PRO A 194 15.11 -1.76 9.40
N VAL A 195 15.43 -3.03 9.58
CA VAL A 195 14.49 -4.16 9.54
C VAL A 195 14.45 -4.76 10.95
N LEU A 196 13.25 -4.92 11.51
CA LEU A 196 13.07 -5.58 12.81
C LEU A 196 12.87 -7.07 12.58
N THR A 197 13.52 -7.89 13.38
CA THR A 197 13.48 -9.35 13.22
C THR A 197 13.14 -10.06 14.53
N ALA A 198 12.35 -11.11 14.42
CA ALA A 198 12.09 -12.06 15.48
C ALA A 198 13.03 -13.26 15.33
N VAL A 199 13.66 -13.64 16.46
CA VAL A 199 14.64 -14.74 16.50
C VAL A 199 14.22 -15.80 17.49
N VAL A 200 14.20 -17.05 17.04
CA VAL A 200 13.94 -18.22 17.89
C VAL A 200 15.10 -19.20 17.70
N SER A 201 15.65 -19.72 18.79
CA SER A 201 16.77 -20.67 18.77
C SER A 201 17.96 -20.25 17.89
N GLY A 202 18.27 -18.94 17.86
CA GLY A 202 19.38 -18.38 17.06
C GLY A 202 19.10 -18.24 15.55
N ARG A 203 17.87 -18.45 15.09
CA ARG A 203 17.44 -18.30 13.69
C ARG A 203 16.42 -17.18 13.57
N VAL A 204 16.51 -16.39 12.52
CA VAL A 204 15.45 -15.43 12.12
C VAL A 204 14.25 -16.22 11.63
N VAL A 205 13.09 -15.97 12.26
CA VAL A 205 11.83 -16.65 11.96
C VAL A 205 10.71 -15.69 11.56
N GLY A 206 10.96 -14.40 11.66
CA GLY A 206 10.02 -13.38 11.22
C GLY A 206 10.71 -12.03 11.07
N ALA A 207 10.15 -11.18 10.23
CA ALA A 207 10.66 -9.83 10.02
C ALA A 207 9.56 -8.85 9.64
N ILE A 208 9.80 -7.56 9.94
CA ILE A 208 9.02 -6.42 9.48
C ILE A 208 9.96 -5.27 9.13
N GLY A 209 9.77 -4.68 7.95
CA GLY A 209 10.60 -3.56 7.47
C GLY A 209 10.54 -3.37 5.95
N PRO A 210 11.32 -2.44 5.42
CA PRO A 210 12.20 -1.52 6.15
C PRO A 210 11.40 -0.45 6.91
N MET A 211 11.97 0.04 8.01
CA MET A 211 11.43 1.18 8.74
C MET A 211 11.88 2.46 8.07
N GLU A 212 10.93 3.26 7.66
CA GLU A 212 11.17 4.54 7.00
C GLU A 212 10.02 5.49 7.26
N ILE A 213 10.34 6.77 7.54
CA ILE A 213 9.35 7.84 7.68
C ILE A 213 9.57 8.84 6.55
N ARG A 214 8.48 9.19 5.86
CA ARG A 214 8.48 10.20 4.80
C ARG A 214 7.34 11.19 5.01
N PRO A 215 7.51 12.44 4.59
CA PRO A 215 6.39 13.38 4.56
C PRO A 215 5.37 12.93 3.50
N ASP A 216 4.09 13.10 3.80
CA ASP A 216 3.01 13.00 2.82
C ASP A 216 2.90 14.27 1.96
N ALA A 217 1.82 14.40 1.16
CA ALA A 217 1.62 15.52 0.24
C ALA A 217 1.56 16.90 0.93
N ILE A 218 1.14 16.95 2.20
CA ILE A 218 1.07 18.19 2.99
C ILE A 218 2.20 18.29 4.02
N GLY A 219 3.16 17.38 3.99
CA GLY A 219 4.33 17.40 4.87
C GLY A 219 4.17 16.65 6.19
N THR A 220 3.07 15.93 6.42
CA THR A 220 2.85 15.15 7.65
C THR A 220 3.71 13.88 7.62
N PRO A 221 4.52 13.60 8.68
CA PRO A 221 5.37 12.41 8.72
C PRO A 221 4.53 11.12 8.75
N GLN A 222 4.72 10.25 7.77
CA GLN A 222 4.08 8.93 7.72
C GLN A 222 5.10 7.80 7.80
N LEU A 223 4.79 6.77 8.58
CA LEU A 223 5.53 5.51 8.53
C LEU A 223 5.15 4.78 7.24
N MET A 224 6.16 4.51 6.41
CA MET A 224 5.96 3.87 5.10
C MET A 224 5.56 2.39 5.27
N PRO A 225 4.80 1.81 4.32
CA PRO A 225 4.46 0.39 4.34
C PRO A 225 5.70 -0.51 4.38
N GLN A 226 5.62 -1.61 5.14
CA GLN A 226 6.69 -2.58 5.31
C GLN A 226 6.35 -3.93 4.68
N TYR A 227 7.38 -4.71 4.31
CA TYR A 227 7.26 -6.16 4.21
C TYR A 227 7.06 -6.72 5.62
N PHE A 228 6.18 -7.69 5.78
CA PHE A 228 5.83 -8.26 7.07
C PHE A 228 5.53 -9.75 6.94
N GLY A 229 6.23 -10.58 7.69
CA GLY A 229 6.02 -12.02 7.63
C GLY A 229 6.66 -12.79 8.78
N VAL A 230 6.10 -13.99 9.01
CA VAL A 230 6.59 -14.99 9.96
C VAL A 230 6.56 -16.33 9.25
N LEU A 231 7.61 -17.13 9.40
CA LEU A 231 7.69 -18.49 8.87
C LEU A 231 6.49 -19.32 9.32
N GLN A 232 6.01 -20.19 8.43
CA GLN A 232 4.76 -20.91 8.62
C GLN A 232 4.76 -21.74 9.92
N GLU A 233 5.86 -22.41 10.23
CA GLU A 233 6.03 -23.24 11.43
C GLU A 233 6.02 -22.47 12.74
N HIS A 234 6.23 -21.14 12.70
CA HIS A 234 6.22 -20.24 13.85
C HIS A 234 4.98 -19.33 13.92
N ARG A 235 4.00 -19.58 13.06
CA ARG A 235 2.72 -18.85 13.11
C ARG A 235 1.87 -19.35 14.29
N GLY A 236 1.06 -18.46 14.86
CA GLY A 236 0.26 -18.79 16.04
C GLY A 236 0.97 -18.58 17.40
N GLU A 237 2.28 -18.38 17.41
CA GLU A 237 3.09 -18.16 18.63
C GLU A 237 3.13 -16.69 19.09
N GLY A 238 2.37 -15.80 18.45
CA GLY A 238 2.32 -14.37 18.82
C GLY A 238 3.44 -13.50 18.19
N LEU A 239 4.41 -14.09 17.48
CA LEU A 239 5.56 -13.38 16.91
C LEU A 239 5.15 -12.29 15.91
N GLY A 240 4.12 -12.52 15.11
CA GLY A 240 3.58 -11.50 14.20
C GLY A 240 3.10 -10.25 14.95
N ARG A 241 2.40 -10.44 16.08
CA ARG A 241 1.94 -9.32 16.92
C ARG A 241 3.11 -8.59 17.57
N LEU A 242 4.13 -9.29 18.02
CA LEU A 242 5.33 -8.67 18.59
C LEU A 242 6.09 -7.83 17.55
N LEU A 243 6.29 -8.36 16.34
CA LEU A 243 6.90 -7.62 15.22
C LEU A 243 6.09 -6.38 14.87
N TRP A 244 4.77 -6.55 14.75
CA TRP A 244 3.86 -5.45 14.48
C TRP A 244 3.97 -4.33 15.54
N ARG A 245 3.85 -4.68 16.82
CA ARG A 245 3.95 -3.72 17.92
C ARG A 245 5.33 -3.05 17.98
N ALA A 246 6.41 -3.79 17.69
CA ALA A 246 7.75 -3.23 17.60
C ALA A 246 7.86 -2.19 16.48
N ALA A 247 7.25 -2.45 15.32
CA ALA A 247 7.23 -1.52 14.20
C ALA A 247 6.41 -0.26 14.53
N MET A 248 5.25 -0.42 15.18
CA MET A 248 4.41 0.71 15.60
C MET A 248 5.11 1.57 16.66
N HIS A 249 5.75 0.92 17.64
CA HIS A 249 6.59 1.62 18.62
C HIS A 249 7.71 2.41 17.92
N TRP A 250 8.43 1.75 17.00
CA TRP A 250 9.50 2.40 16.25
C TRP A 250 8.97 3.63 15.47
N GLY A 251 7.85 3.50 14.80
CA GLY A 251 7.22 4.62 14.08
C GLY A 251 6.92 5.80 14.99
N GLN A 252 6.28 5.54 16.15
CA GLN A 252 5.90 6.57 17.11
C GLN A 252 7.12 7.27 17.71
N VAL A 253 8.13 6.54 18.19
CA VAL A 253 9.32 7.15 18.82
C VAL A 253 10.24 7.86 17.83
N ASN A 254 10.15 7.54 16.54
CA ASN A 254 10.89 8.23 15.49
C ASN A 254 10.08 9.35 14.81
N GLY A 255 8.90 9.70 15.34
CA GLY A 255 8.18 10.89 14.96
C GLY A 255 7.22 10.73 13.77
N ALA A 256 6.77 9.52 13.46
CA ALA A 256 5.65 9.35 12.55
C ALA A 256 4.35 9.81 13.21
N ASP A 257 3.50 10.49 12.44
CA ASP A 257 2.17 10.89 12.88
C ASP A 257 1.13 9.79 12.61
N TYR A 258 1.32 9.03 11.54
CA TYR A 258 0.43 7.94 11.16
C TYR A 258 1.11 6.90 10.28
N GLN A 259 0.42 5.77 10.08
CA GLN A 259 0.69 4.79 9.03
C GLN A 259 -0.60 4.43 8.30
N LEU A 260 -0.51 4.27 6.98
CA LEU A 260 -1.54 3.65 6.16
C LEU A 260 -1.08 2.28 5.69
N LEU A 261 -2.00 1.33 5.75
CA LEU A 261 -1.78 -0.04 5.33
C LEU A 261 -2.85 -0.50 4.38
N GLN A 262 -2.49 -1.51 3.59
CA GLN A 262 -3.45 -2.29 2.83
C GLN A 262 -3.30 -3.77 3.20
N THR A 263 -4.39 -4.39 3.62
CA THR A 263 -4.44 -5.80 4.00
C THR A 263 -5.57 -6.51 3.27
N GLU A 264 -5.35 -7.76 2.89
CA GLU A 264 -6.44 -8.58 2.34
C GLU A 264 -7.55 -8.73 3.38
N ALA A 265 -8.77 -8.34 3.01
CA ALA A 265 -9.91 -8.36 3.91
C ALA A 265 -10.18 -9.78 4.46
N GLY A 266 -10.26 -9.91 5.77
CA GLY A 266 -10.40 -11.19 6.47
C GLY A 266 -9.12 -12.05 6.52
N GLY A 267 -8.01 -11.57 5.95
CA GLY A 267 -6.71 -12.25 6.05
C GLY A 267 -6.06 -12.14 7.43
N PRO A 268 -4.97 -12.87 7.69
CA PRO A 268 -4.28 -12.82 8.98
C PRO A 268 -3.82 -11.43 9.40
N SER A 269 -3.25 -10.66 8.47
CA SER A 269 -2.80 -9.28 8.71
C SER A 269 -3.98 -8.34 8.98
N ASP A 270 -5.11 -8.52 8.28
CA ASP A 270 -6.32 -7.74 8.50
C ASP A 270 -6.87 -7.96 9.91
N ARG A 271 -6.97 -9.23 10.34
CA ARG A 271 -7.39 -9.57 11.70
C ARG A 271 -6.44 -9.05 12.77
N LEU A 272 -5.14 -9.11 12.51
CA LEU A 272 -4.14 -8.53 13.42
C LEU A 272 -4.35 -7.03 13.58
N CYS A 273 -4.36 -6.29 12.49
CA CYS A 273 -4.54 -4.84 12.49
C CYS A 273 -5.85 -4.43 13.18
N TRP A 274 -6.94 -5.14 12.90
CA TRP A 274 -8.22 -4.91 13.57
C TRP A 274 -8.13 -5.14 15.08
N SER A 275 -7.47 -6.23 15.52
CA SER A 275 -7.27 -6.52 16.94
C SER A 275 -6.34 -5.54 17.66
N GLU A 276 -5.47 -4.84 16.93
CA GLU A 276 -4.60 -3.77 17.44
C GLU A 276 -5.25 -2.38 17.36
N GLY A 277 -6.53 -2.29 16.95
CA GLY A 277 -7.34 -1.08 17.03
C GLY A 277 -7.16 -0.11 15.86
N LEU A 278 -6.67 -0.56 14.71
CA LEU A 278 -6.58 0.30 13.53
C LEU A 278 -7.96 0.69 13.01
N THR A 279 -8.07 1.91 12.50
CA THR A 279 -9.30 2.41 11.90
C THR A 279 -9.40 2.00 10.44
N SER A 280 -10.53 1.39 10.05
CA SER A 280 -10.86 1.14 8.64
C SER A 280 -11.23 2.44 7.95
N LEU A 281 -10.62 2.72 6.80
CA LEU A 281 -10.96 3.85 5.93
C LEU A 281 -11.77 3.42 4.69
N GLY A 282 -12.11 2.15 4.58
CA GLY A 282 -12.80 1.57 3.44
C GLY A 282 -11.97 0.50 2.74
N PHE A 283 -12.43 0.10 1.56
CA PHE A 283 -11.84 -1.01 0.81
C PHE A 283 -11.62 -0.64 -0.64
N THR A 284 -10.57 -1.21 -1.21
CA THR A 284 -10.40 -1.32 -2.66
C THR A 284 -10.56 -2.76 -3.09
N TYR A 285 -11.25 -3.01 -4.18
CA TYR A 285 -11.26 -4.31 -4.82
C TYR A 285 -11.26 -4.16 -6.33
N TRP A 286 -10.76 -5.18 -7.00
CA TRP A 286 -10.73 -5.19 -8.44
C TRP A 286 -11.53 -6.38 -8.99
N GLN A 287 -12.10 -6.18 -10.15
CA GLN A 287 -12.74 -7.22 -10.95
C GLN A 287 -12.19 -7.20 -12.36
N VAL A 288 -12.23 -8.33 -13.03
CA VAL A 288 -11.91 -8.42 -14.46
C VAL A 288 -13.01 -7.69 -15.23
N ALA A 289 -12.61 -6.88 -16.21
CA ALA A 289 -13.51 -6.16 -17.09
C ALA A 289 -13.96 -7.03 -18.27
#